data_eab8ea3e070e82c4d0a2b68c3b359b81
#
_entry.id   eab8ea3e070e82c4d0a2b68c3b359b81
#
_cell.length_a   1.000
_cell.length_b   1.000
_cell.length_c   1.000
_cell.angle_alpha   90.00
_cell.angle_beta   90.00
_cell.angle_gamma   90.00
#
_symmetry.space_group_name_H-M   'P 1'
#
loop_
_entity.id
_entity.type
_entity.pdbx_description
1 polymer ?
#
loop_
_entity_poly.entity_id
_entity_poly.type
_entity_poly.pdbx_seq_one_letter_code
_entity_poly.pdbx_strand_id
1 'polypeptide(L)'
;MTESTYNGYRRIDFTFQGREAVLVFPKEENKTTKWMIKTEYFNAFPELEIAMLGRGYHLAYLKNNNRWGTEDDATAKRDFSEYLQAEYGLDRRCVCIGMSCGGWEAVAFASLYPSYISLLYLDAPLLSFFGLCEPYRTDWIEEHKKARGYATAGERFVDNDLPIHRLGTLTDNRLPVALVYGGADKVVDPILNAEALLDWYKLHNAPIKVWYKPECDHHPHVAVNLEEVMDYIAENEI
;
A
#
# COMPACT_ATOMS: atom_id res chain seq x y z
N MET A 1 -11.20 -19.55 12.28
CA MET A 1 -9.75 -19.27 12.30
C MET A 1 -9.05 -20.54 11.88
N THR A 2 -8.16 -20.47 10.90
CA THR A 2 -7.37 -21.60 10.40
C THR A 2 -5.89 -21.26 10.57
N GLU A 3 -5.08 -22.18 11.05
CA GLU A 3 -3.65 -22.02 11.22
C GLU A 3 -2.88 -22.74 10.10
N SER A 4 -1.83 -22.10 9.57
CA SER A 4 -1.00 -22.59 8.48
C SER A 4 0.40 -21.99 8.56
N THR A 5 1.21 -22.18 7.52
CA THR A 5 2.53 -21.54 7.40
C THR A 5 2.60 -20.69 6.13
N TYR A 6 3.34 -19.59 6.20
CA TYR A 6 3.67 -18.70 5.09
C TYR A 6 5.19 -18.52 5.04
N ASN A 7 5.85 -19.11 4.06
CA ASN A 7 7.32 -19.09 3.94
C ASN A 7 8.07 -19.45 5.23
N GLY A 8 7.55 -20.45 5.99
CA GLY A 8 8.16 -20.90 7.26
C GLY A 8 7.78 -20.07 8.48
N TYR A 9 6.92 -19.07 8.33
CA TYR A 9 6.36 -18.28 9.42
C TYR A 9 4.95 -18.76 9.78
N ARG A 10 4.55 -18.64 11.05
CA ARG A 10 3.19 -18.95 11.51
C ARG A 10 2.20 -18.00 10.88
N ARG A 11 1.12 -18.51 10.30
CA ARG A 11 0.04 -17.76 9.69
C ARG A 11 -1.31 -18.18 10.24
N ILE A 12 -2.18 -17.22 10.47
CA ILE A 12 -3.59 -17.44 10.75
C ILE A 12 -4.44 -16.75 9.69
N ASP A 13 -5.49 -17.47 9.26
CA ASP A 13 -6.54 -16.95 8.38
C ASP A 13 -7.83 -16.91 9.17
N PHE A 14 -8.56 -15.81 9.11
CA PHE A 14 -9.81 -15.60 9.82
C PHE A 14 -10.73 -14.62 9.07
N THR A 15 -11.92 -14.42 9.63
CA THR A 15 -12.85 -13.43 9.08
C THR A 15 -12.94 -12.25 10.04
N PHE A 16 -12.77 -11.05 9.50
CA PHE A 16 -12.95 -9.80 10.21
C PHE A 16 -13.99 -8.93 9.50
N GLN A 17 -15.09 -8.60 10.18
CA GLN A 17 -16.23 -7.85 9.61
C GLN A 17 -16.72 -8.40 8.26
N GLY A 18 -16.78 -9.74 8.13
CA GLY A 18 -17.20 -10.40 6.89
C GLY A 18 -16.14 -10.49 5.79
N ARG A 19 -14.93 -9.96 6.00
CA ARG A 19 -13.80 -9.96 5.05
C ARG A 19 -12.79 -11.04 5.40
N GLU A 20 -12.15 -11.63 4.41
CA GLU A 20 -10.99 -12.50 4.62
C GLU A 20 -9.83 -11.67 5.21
N ALA A 21 -9.26 -12.16 6.30
CA ALA A 21 -8.15 -11.54 7.00
C ALA A 21 -7.02 -12.53 7.22
N VAL A 22 -5.79 -12.06 7.12
CA VAL A 22 -4.57 -12.83 7.35
C VAL A 22 -3.69 -12.08 8.34
N LEU A 23 -3.07 -12.84 9.26
CA LEU A 23 -1.96 -12.35 10.09
C LEU A 23 -0.84 -13.39 10.06
N VAL A 24 0.36 -12.96 9.71
CA VAL A 24 1.60 -13.74 9.73
C VAL A 24 2.49 -13.20 10.85
N PHE A 25 3.00 -14.11 11.66
CA PHE A 25 3.82 -13.78 12.83
C PHE A 25 5.30 -13.93 12.50
N PRO A 26 6.18 -13.02 12.94
CA PRO A 26 7.60 -13.26 12.94
C PRO A 26 7.95 -14.43 13.87
N LYS A 27 9.20 -14.88 13.85
CA LYS A 27 9.68 -15.86 14.83
C LYS A 27 9.76 -15.25 16.22
N GLU A 28 9.47 -16.02 17.25
CA GLU A 28 9.40 -15.54 18.64
C GLU A 28 10.71 -14.91 19.14
N GLU A 29 11.87 -15.40 18.67
CA GLU A 29 13.18 -14.91 19.09
C GLU A 29 13.49 -13.46 18.68
N ASN A 30 12.81 -12.93 17.65
CA ASN A 30 13.01 -11.55 17.18
C ASN A 30 11.70 -10.74 17.06
N LYS A 31 10.61 -11.25 17.58
CA LYS A 31 9.28 -10.65 17.52
C LYS A 31 9.23 -9.27 18.16
N THR A 32 8.68 -8.32 17.41
CA THR A 32 8.39 -6.96 17.88
C THR A 32 6.87 -6.71 17.86
N THR A 33 6.42 -5.53 18.28
CA THR A 33 5.03 -5.07 18.12
C THR A 33 4.77 -4.41 16.76
N LYS A 34 5.83 -4.19 15.98
CA LYS A 34 5.78 -3.58 14.65
C LYS A 34 5.09 -4.49 13.64
N TRP A 35 4.39 -3.88 12.72
CA TRP A 35 3.67 -4.62 11.70
C TRP A 35 3.51 -3.84 10.39
N MET A 36 3.19 -4.56 9.35
CA MET A 36 2.89 -4.02 8.03
C MET A 36 1.59 -4.58 7.52
N ILE A 37 0.87 -3.78 6.74
CA ILE A 37 -0.32 -4.20 6.02
C ILE A 37 -0.06 -4.16 4.51
N LYS A 38 -0.24 -5.30 3.84
CA LYS A 38 -0.28 -5.33 2.37
C LYS A 38 -1.69 -5.04 1.91
N THR A 39 -1.87 -3.99 1.12
CA THR A 39 -3.21 -3.47 0.82
C THR A 39 -3.91 -4.20 -0.32
N GLU A 40 -3.16 -4.87 -1.21
CA GLU A 40 -3.68 -5.69 -2.30
C GLU A 40 -2.66 -6.76 -2.67
N TYR A 41 -3.05 -7.79 -3.45
CA TYR A 41 -2.14 -8.81 -4.00
C TYR A 41 -1.27 -9.53 -2.97
N PHE A 42 -1.85 -10.04 -1.89
CA PHE A 42 -1.14 -10.59 -0.72
C PHE A 42 0.07 -11.48 -1.05
N ASN A 43 -0.06 -12.38 -2.03
CA ASN A 43 0.98 -13.35 -2.38
C ASN A 43 1.91 -12.90 -3.52
N ALA A 44 1.69 -11.71 -4.10
CA ALA A 44 2.50 -11.26 -5.22
C ALA A 44 3.77 -10.56 -4.73
N PHE A 45 4.93 -10.97 -5.26
CA PHE A 45 6.24 -10.36 -5.02
C PHE A 45 6.50 -10.07 -3.52
N PRO A 46 6.53 -11.11 -2.67
CA PRO A 46 6.52 -10.95 -1.22
C PRO A 46 7.92 -10.82 -0.60
N GLU A 47 8.95 -10.50 -1.38
CA GLU A 47 10.34 -10.51 -0.93
C GLU A 47 10.57 -9.54 0.22
N LEU A 48 10.01 -8.33 0.14
CA LEU A 48 10.10 -7.33 1.19
C LEU A 48 9.41 -7.81 2.47
N GLU A 49 8.18 -8.30 2.31
CA GLU A 49 7.37 -8.74 3.46
C GLU A 49 8.02 -9.92 4.18
N ILE A 50 8.57 -10.88 3.43
CA ILE A 50 9.28 -12.03 4.01
C ILE A 50 10.54 -11.56 4.74
N ALA A 51 11.30 -10.64 4.17
CA ALA A 51 12.50 -10.11 4.79
C ALA A 51 12.19 -9.31 6.08
N MET A 52 11.11 -8.51 6.07
CA MET A 52 10.66 -7.77 7.24
C MET A 52 10.09 -8.68 8.34
N LEU A 53 9.44 -9.80 8.00
CA LEU A 53 9.12 -10.86 8.97
C LEU A 53 10.40 -11.37 9.65
N GLY A 54 11.49 -11.51 8.90
CA GLY A 54 12.83 -11.85 9.44
C GLY A 54 13.38 -10.81 10.41
N ARG A 55 12.99 -9.53 10.27
CA ARG A 55 13.33 -8.41 11.17
C ARG A 55 12.35 -8.25 12.34
N GLY A 56 11.39 -9.16 12.50
CA GLY A 56 10.45 -9.16 13.62
C GLY A 56 9.14 -8.44 13.42
N TYR A 57 8.85 -7.94 12.21
CA TYR A 57 7.55 -7.34 11.88
C TYR A 57 6.49 -8.42 11.67
N HIS A 58 5.25 -8.13 12.05
CA HIS A 58 4.10 -8.93 11.62
C HIS A 58 3.65 -8.49 10.23
N LEU A 59 3.04 -9.40 9.46
CA LEU A 59 2.42 -9.08 8.17
C LEU A 59 0.93 -9.33 8.24
N ALA A 60 0.14 -8.31 7.93
CA ALA A 60 -1.31 -8.37 7.91
C ALA A 60 -1.87 -8.12 6.52
N TYR A 61 -3.07 -8.65 6.28
CA TYR A 61 -3.87 -8.41 5.10
C TYR A 61 -5.34 -8.43 5.46
N LEU A 62 -6.11 -7.51 4.90
CA LEU A 62 -7.57 -7.51 4.94
C LEU A 62 -8.09 -7.35 3.51
N LYS A 63 -8.92 -8.29 3.05
CA LYS A 63 -9.46 -8.27 1.71
C LYS A 63 -10.34 -7.06 1.46
N ASN A 64 -10.06 -6.35 0.38
CA ASN A 64 -10.87 -5.22 -0.08
C ASN A 64 -12.18 -5.70 -0.72
N ASN A 65 -13.22 -4.88 -0.68
CA ASN A 65 -14.43 -5.09 -1.46
C ASN A 65 -14.21 -4.77 -2.95
N ASN A 66 -13.30 -3.84 -3.21
CA ASN A 66 -12.84 -3.48 -4.54
C ASN A 66 -11.40 -2.94 -4.47
N ARG A 67 -10.77 -2.64 -5.60
CA ARG A 67 -9.38 -2.16 -5.68
C ARG A 67 -9.24 -0.62 -5.76
N TRP A 68 -10.33 0.12 -5.52
CA TRP A 68 -10.40 1.55 -5.80
C TRP A 68 -10.38 2.44 -4.56
N GLY A 69 -9.94 1.92 -3.44
CA GLY A 69 -9.67 2.67 -2.21
C GLY A 69 -10.88 3.45 -1.70
N THR A 70 -12.03 2.80 -1.66
CA THR A 70 -13.25 3.42 -1.16
C THR A 70 -13.15 3.68 0.34
N GLU A 71 -13.95 4.61 0.86
CA GLU A 71 -14.00 4.92 2.28
C GLU A 71 -14.35 3.70 3.13
N ASP A 72 -15.19 2.79 2.62
CA ASP A 72 -15.53 1.54 3.27
C ASP A 72 -14.31 0.63 3.46
N ASP A 73 -13.46 0.48 2.43
CA ASP A 73 -12.24 -0.31 2.51
C ASP A 73 -11.19 0.34 3.44
N ALA A 74 -11.06 1.66 3.39
CA ALA A 74 -10.14 2.37 4.28
C ALA A 74 -10.61 2.32 5.75
N THR A 75 -11.92 2.46 6.00
CA THR A 75 -12.52 2.34 7.33
C THR A 75 -12.35 0.94 7.89
N ALA A 76 -12.56 -0.10 7.07
CA ALA A 76 -12.34 -1.48 7.49
C ALA A 76 -10.87 -1.74 7.87
N LYS A 77 -9.90 -1.14 7.17
CA LYS A 77 -8.47 -1.25 7.53
C LYS A 77 -8.16 -0.54 8.86
N ARG A 78 -8.78 0.63 9.13
CA ARG A 78 -8.68 1.28 10.44
C ARG A 78 -9.20 0.38 11.56
N ASP A 79 -10.41 -0.14 11.42
CA ASP A 79 -11.02 -1.01 12.43
C ASP A 79 -10.20 -2.29 12.63
N PHE A 80 -9.63 -2.81 11.53
CA PHE A 80 -8.73 -3.96 11.57
C PHE A 80 -7.42 -3.65 12.32
N SER A 81 -6.87 -2.45 12.15
CA SER A 81 -5.70 -1.99 12.91
C SER A 81 -6.00 -1.93 14.41
N GLU A 82 -7.17 -1.40 14.79
CA GLU A 82 -7.62 -1.38 16.20
C GLU A 82 -7.81 -2.79 16.77
N TYR A 83 -8.38 -3.70 15.97
CA TYR A 83 -8.51 -5.10 16.35
C TYR A 83 -7.13 -5.77 16.56
N LEU A 84 -6.17 -5.57 15.64
CA LEU A 84 -4.83 -6.13 15.78
C LEU A 84 -4.09 -5.57 16.99
N GLN A 85 -4.26 -4.30 17.30
CA GLN A 85 -3.73 -3.69 18.51
C GLN A 85 -4.34 -4.33 19.78
N ALA A 86 -5.65 -4.48 19.83
CA ALA A 86 -6.34 -5.01 21.01
C ALA A 86 -6.05 -6.50 21.25
N GLU A 87 -6.09 -7.33 20.21
CA GLU A 87 -6.01 -8.78 20.32
C GLU A 87 -4.57 -9.32 20.32
N TYR A 88 -3.65 -8.65 19.62
CA TYR A 88 -2.28 -9.12 19.42
C TYR A 88 -1.21 -8.18 19.98
N GLY A 89 -1.61 -7.03 20.54
CA GLY A 89 -0.70 -6.05 21.12
C GLY A 89 0.22 -5.38 20.09
N LEU A 90 -0.21 -5.30 18.82
CA LEU A 90 0.56 -4.64 17.78
C LEU A 90 0.52 -3.12 17.95
N ASP A 91 1.51 -2.43 17.39
CA ASP A 91 1.56 -0.98 17.42
C ASP A 91 0.34 -0.37 16.72
N ARG A 92 -0.06 0.83 17.12
CA ARG A 92 -1.16 1.54 16.48
C ARG A 92 -0.89 1.83 15.01
N ARG A 93 0.36 2.16 14.69
CA ARG A 93 0.78 2.52 13.33
C ARG A 93 1.41 1.33 12.63
N CYS A 94 1.20 1.24 11.33
CA CYS A 94 1.79 0.21 10.49
C CYS A 94 2.53 0.79 9.29
N VAL A 95 3.46 0.01 8.77
CA VAL A 95 3.99 0.21 7.42
C VAL A 95 2.91 -0.23 6.43
N CYS A 96 2.46 0.68 5.58
CA CYS A 96 1.42 0.39 4.60
C CYS A 96 2.06 0.10 3.23
N ILE A 97 1.88 -1.12 2.73
CA ILE A 97 2.50 -1.61 1.49
C ILE A 97 1.48 -1.56 0.36
N GLY A 98 1.77 -0.75 -0.66
CA GLY A 98 0.92 -0.60 -1.84
C GLY A 98 1.68 -0.85 -3.14
N MET A 99 1.32 -1.92 -3.86
CA MET A 99 1.86 -2.25 -5.17
C MET A 99 0.77 -2.08 -6.24
N SER A 100 1.06 -1.39 -7.34
CA SER A 100 0.11 -1.18 -8.44
C SER A 100 -1.22 -0.58 -7.94
N CYS A 101 -2.36 -1.23 -8.16
CA CYS A 101 -3.64 -0.84 -7.54
C CYS A 101 -3.62 -0.84 -6.00
N GLY A 102 -2.75 -1.63 -5.38
CA GLY A 102 -2.53 -1.54 -3.93
C GLY A 102 -2.00 -0.18 -3.49
N GLY A 103 -1.31 0.56 -4.37
CA GLY A 103 -0.92 1.95 -4.13
C GLY A 103 -2.13 2.87 -3.95
N TRP A 104 -3.18 2.65 -4.75
CA TRP A 104 -4.45 3.37 -4.59
C TRP A 104 -5.07 3.14 -3.21
N GLU A 105 -5.15 1.86 -2.81
CA GLU A 105 -5.66 1.45 -1.50
C GLU A 105 -4.81 2.00 -0.34
N ALA A 106 -3.47 1.96 -0.47
CA ALA A 106 -2.54 2.44 0.55
C ALA A 106 -2.67 3.95 0.76
N VAL A 107 -2.70 4.73 -0.32
CA VAL A 107 -2.84 6.19 -0.24
C VAL A 107 -4.23 6.59 0.23
N ALA A 108 -5.29 5.89 -0.17
CA ALA A 108 -6.64 6.11 0.34
C ALA A 108 -6.71 5.88 1.86
N PHE A 109 -6.17 4.76 2.35
CA PHE A 109 -6.12 4.48 3.78
C PHE A 109 -5.28 5.52 4.54
N ALA A 110 -4.07 5.82 4.06
CA ALA A 110 -3.18 6.79 4.70
C ALA A 110 -3.74 8.21 4.72
N SER A 111 -4.46 8.63 3.70
CA SER A 111 -5.04 9.97 3.64
C SER A 111 -6.27 10.14 4.54
N LEU A 112 -7.08 9.09 4.68
CA LEU A 112 -8.26 9.12 5.56
C LEU A 112 -7.89 8.92 7.04
N TYR A 113 -6.88 8.10 7.31
CA TYR A 113 -6.48 7.72 8.66
C TYR A 113 -4.96 7.82 8.88
N PRO A 114 -4.35 9.00 8.73
CA PRO A 114 -2.89 9.16 8.77
C PRO A 114 -2.26 8.76 10.10
N SER A 115 -3.03 8.81 11.20
CA SER A 115 -2.55 8.42 12.54
C SER A 115 -2.36 6.90 12.71
N TYR A 116 -2.73 6.09 11.74
CA TYR A 116 -2.53 4.64 11.72
C TYR A 116 -1.36 4.20 10.84
N ILE A 117 -0.71 5.15 10.16
CA ILE A 117 0.39 4.87 9.22
C ILE A 117 1.70 5.35 9.82
N SER A 118 2.72 4.48 9.81
CA SER A 118 4.09 4.82 10.19
C SER A 118 4.94 5.20 8.97
N LEU A 119 4.71 4.52 7.85
CA LEU A 119 5.40 4.75 6.58
C LEU A 119 4.59 4.11 5.43
N LEU A 120 4.68 4.68 4.24
CA LEU A 120 4.17 4.10 3.00
C LEU A 120 5.33 3.49 2.19
N TYR A 121 5.26 2.19 1.89
CA TYR A 121 6.04 1.57 0.84
C TYR A 121 5.19 1.45 -0.42
N LEU A 122 5.61 2.10 -1.49
CA LEU A 122 4.86 2.17 -2.75
C LEU A 122 5.72 1.61 -3.91
N ASP A 123 5.20 0.61 -4.59
CA ASP A 123 5.87 -0.10 -5.69
C ASP A 123 5.03 0.02 -6.96
N ALA A 124 5.54 0.78 -7.94
CA ALA A 124 4.83 1.11 -9.19
C ALA A 124 3.35 1.51 -8.95
N PRO A 125 3.07 2.44 -8.01
CA PRO A 125 1.73 2.68 -7.51
C PRO A 125 0.83 3.30 -8.57
N LEU A 126 -0.42 2.80 -8.68
CA LEU A 126 -1.50 3.51 -9.36
C LEU A 126 -2.10 4.53 -8.39
N LEU A 127 -2.08 5.81 -8.73
CA LEU A 127 -2.60 6.92 -7.93
C LEU A 127 -3.61 7.77 -8.72
N SER A 128 -3.52 7.70 -10.05
CA SER A 128 -4.38 8.43 -10.97
C SER A 128 -4.94 7.49 -12.04
N PHE A 129 -6.24 7.49 -12.19
CA PHE A 129 -6.89 6.70 -13.24
C PHE A 129 -6.42 7.09 -14.66
N PHE A 130 -6.03 8.36 -14.83
CA PHE A 130 -5.51 8.86 -16.11
C PHE A 130 -4.14 8.31 -16.47
N GLY A 131 -3.41 7.81 -15.49
CA GLY A 131 -2.13 7.15 -15.67
C GLY A 131 -2.21 5.66 -16.03
N LEU A 132 -3.39 5.08 -16.20
CA LEU A 132 -3.52 3.73 -16.73
C LEU A 132 -3.32 3.73 -18.25
N CYS A 133 -2.40 2.87 -18.70
CA CYS A 133 -2.14 2.66 -20.12
C CYS A 133 -3.15 1.68 -20.74
N GLU A 134 -3.38 1.80 -22.04
CA GLU A 134 -4.18 0.81 -22.79
C GLU A 134 -3.41 -0.53 -22.90
N PRO A 135 -4.06 -1.71 -22.88
CA PRO A 135 -5.53 -1.89 -22.86
C PRO A 135 -6.18 -1.87 -21.47
N TYR A 136 -5.41 -1.84 -20.38
CA TYR A 136 -5.88 -1.98 -18.99
C TYR A 136 -6.95 -0.94 -18.62
N ARG A 137 -6.83 0.26 -19.18
CA ARG A 137 -7.73 1.38 -18.91
C ARG A 137 -9.18 1.08 -19.28
N THR A 138 -9.41 0.41 -20.40
CA THR A 138 -10.77 0.12 -20.90
C THR A 138 -11.50 -0.83 -19.98
N ASP A 139 -10.84 -1.92 -19.54
CA ASP A 139 -11.46 -2.96 -18.73
C ASP A 139 -11.82 -2.45 -17.32
N TRP A 140 -11.05 -1.50 -16.79
CA TRP A 140 -11.21 -1.03 -15.43
C TRP A 140 -12.11 0.21 -15.30
N ILE A 141 -12.50 0.85 -16.40
CA ILE A 141 -13.40 2.01 -16.39
C ILE A 141 -14.73 1.70 -15.72
N GLU A 142 -15.37 0.61 -16.10
CA GLU A 142 -16.69 0.25 -15.57
C GLU A 142 -16.59 -0.26 -14.12
N GLU A 143 -15.52 -0.96 -13.77
CA GLU A 143 -15.27 -1.38 -12.39
C GLU A 143 -15.09 -0.16 -11.46
N HIS A 144 -14.25 0.79 -11.85
CA HIS A 144 -14.03 2.03 -11.11
C HIS A 144 -15.31 2.85 -10.97
N LYS A 145 -16.06 3.03 -12.08
CA LYS A 145 -17.34 3.70 -12.10
C LYS A 145 -18.31 3.09 -11.08
N LYS A 146 -18.42 1.75 -11.06
CA LYS A 146 -19.29 1.03 -10.12
C LYS A 146 -18.84 1.23 -8.68
N ALA A 147 -17.54 1.09 -8.41
CA ALA A 147 -16.96 1.24 -7.07
C ALA A 147 -17.17 2.64 -6.50
N ARG A 148 -17.10 3.67 -7.35
CA ARG A 148 -17.28 5.08 -6.97
C ARG A 148 -18.75 5.55 -7.03
N GLY A 149 -19.67 4.72 -7.51
CA GLY A 149 -21.07 5.07 -7.63
C GLY A 149 -21.38 6.10 -8.72
N TYR A 150 -20.52 6.25 -9.73
CA TYR A 150 -20.75 7.21 -10.81
C TYR A 150 -21.90 6.78 -11.71
N ALA A 151 -22.74 7.73 -12.12
CA ALA A 151 -23.79 7.48 -13.11
C ALA A 151 -23.20 7.36 -14.53
N THR A 152 -22.12 8.09 -14.80
CA THR A 152 -21.42 8.07 -16.10
C THR A 152 -19.92 7.90 -15.92
N ALA A 153 -19.26 7.32 -16.91
CA ALA A 153 -17.79 7.22 -16.92
C ALA A 153 -17.09 8.60 -16.97
N GLY A 154 -17.79 9.65 -17.40
CA GLY A 154 -17.27 11.02 -17.46
C GLY A 154 -17.05 11.67 -16.09
N GLU A 155 -17.78 11.23 -15.07
CA GLU A 155 -17.68 11.81 -13.72
C GLU A 155 -16.29 11.67 -13.10
N ARG A 156 -15.51 10.65 -13.48
CA ARG A 156 -14.11 10.49 -13.04
C ARG A 156 -13.21 11.67 -13.42
N PHE A 157 -13.55 12.43 -14.47
CA PHE A 157 -12.76 13.59 -14.91
C PHE A 157 -12.93 14.81 -14.02
N VAL A 158 -14.00 14.83 -13.22
CA VAL A 158 -14.31 15.91 -12.27
C VAL A 158 -14.22 15.43 -10.82
N ASP A 159 -13.89 14.15 -10.59
CA ASP A 159 -13.66 13.62 -9.25
C ASP A 159 -12.33 14.13 -8.72
N ASN A 160 -12.39 14.93 -7.67
CA ASN A 160 -11.23 15.47 -6.96
C ASN A 160 -10.81 14.59 -5.77
N ASP A 161 -11.35 13.38 -5.66
CA ASP A 161 -11.14 12.48 -4.53
C ASP A 161 -10.33 11.22 -4.91
N LEU A 162 -9.53 11.31 -5.96
CA LEU A 162 -8.56 10.28 -6.33
C LEU A 162 -7.33 10.34 -5.40
N PRO A 163 -6.58 9.23 -5.21
CA PRO A 163 -5.37 9.23 -4.38
C PRO A 163 -4.39 10.35 -4.70
N ILE A 164 -4.17 10.64 -5.98
CA ILE A 164 -3.30 11.73 -6.43
C ILE A 164 -3.74 13.12 -5.92
N HIS A 165 -5.03 13.33 -5.64
CA HIS A 165 -5.56 14.59 -5.10
C HIS A 165 -5.43 14.67 -3.57
N ARG A 166 -5.08 13.57 -2.90
CA ARG A 166 -4.97 13.48 -1.44
C ARG A 166 -3.54 13.57 -0.91
N LEU A 167 -2.56 13.83 -1.79
CA LEU A 167 -1.14 13.90 -1.41
C LEU A 167 -0.84 14.99 -0.38
N GLY A 168 -1.64 16.06 -0.35
CA GLY A 168 -1.55 17.11 0.66
C GLY A 168 -1.67 16.56 2.08
N THR A 169 -2.66 15.68 2.32
CA THR A 169 -2.83 15.06 3.65
C THR A 169 -1.61 14.24 4.08
N LEU A 170 -0.97 13.52 3.15
CA LEU A 170 0.23 12.76 3.45
C LEU A 170 1.41 13.67 3.84
N THR A 171 1.63 14.74 3.09
CA THR A 171 2.73 15.69 3.34
C THR A 171 2.48 16.54 4.58
N ASP A 172 1.24 16.95 4.86
CA ASP A 172 0.86 17.69 6.08
C ASP A 172 1.09 16.85 7.34
N ASN A 173 0.88 15.54 7.26
CA ASN A 173 1.19 14.59 8.34
C ASN A 173 2.63 14.08 8.30
N ARG A 174 3.45 14.56 7.36
CA ARG A 174 4.85 14.17 7.16
C ARG A 174 5.06 12.65 7.08
N LEU A 175 4.12 11.94 6.48
CA LEU A 175 4.21 10.48 6.33
C LEU A 175 5.41 10.13 5.42
N PRO A 176 6.38 9.34 5.89
CA PRO A 176 7.52 8.95 5.05
C PRO A 176 7.08 8.02 3.93
N VAL A 177 7.73 8.14 2.77
CA VAL A 177 7.49 7.28 1.61
C VAL A 177 8.78 6.62 1.15
N ALA A 178 8.73 5.30 0.99
CA ALA A 178 9.69 4.49 0.25
C ALA A 178 9.06 4.20 -1.12
N LEU A 179 9.58 4.79 -2.20
CA LEU A 179 9.01 4.69 -3.54
C LEU A 179 9.92 3.89 -4.46
N VAL A 180 9.39 2.83 -5.07
CA VAL A 180 10.06 2.05 -6.11
C VAL A 180 9.24 2.15 -7.40
N TYR A 181 9.87 2.47 -8.53
CA TYR A 181 9.15 2.47 -9.81
C TYR A 181 10.08 2.27 -11.03
N GLY A 182 9.49 1.77 -12.11
CA GLY A 182 10.13 1.58 -13.41
C GLY A 182 9.89 2.77 -14.33
N GLY A 183 10.93 3.19 -15.08
CA GLY A 183 10.81 4.28 -16.05
C GLY A 183 10.17 3.85 -17.37
N ALA A 184 10.15 2.55 -17.67
CA ALA A 184 9.59 1.98 -18.89
C ALA A 184 8.22 1.28 -18.64
N ASP A 185 7.51 1.66 -17.56
CA ASP A 185 6.23 1.09 -17.18
C ASP A 185 5.16 1.32 -18.25
N LYS A 186 4.60 0.20 -18.77
CA LYS A 186 3.58 0.18 -19.84
C LYS A 186 2.17 -0.08 -19.32
N VAL A 187 2.01 -0.23 -18.02
CA VAL A 187 0.72 -0.49 -17.35
C VAL A 187 0.25 0.74 -16.61
N VAL A 188 1.13 1.34 -15.80
CA VAL A 188 0.88 2.54 -15.02
C VAL A 188 1.91 3.59 -15.40
N ASP A 189 1.48 4.65 -16.09
CA ASP A 189 2.36 5.73 -16.53
C ASP A 189 3.07 6.36 -15.31
N PRO A 190 4.40 6.27 -15.21
CA PRO A 190 5.14 6.78 -14.07
C PRO A 190 5.01 8.30 -13.92
N ILE A 191 4.88 9.05 -15.02
CA ILE A 191 4.77 10.53 -14.98
C ILE A 191 3.50 10.97 -14.23
N LEU A 192 2.37 10.29 -14.50
CA LEU A 192 1.07 10.64 -13.90
C LEU A 192 0.82 9.98 -12.53
N ASN A 193 1.75 9.20 -12.05
CA ASN A 193 1.62 8.45 -10.78
C ASN A 193 2.86 8.62 -9.88
N ALA A 194 3.90 7.82 -10.06
CA ALA A 194 5.08 7.80 -9.19
C ALA A 194 5.86 9.14 -9.22
N GLU A 195 6.07 9.72 -10.40
CA GLU A 195 6.79 10.99 -10.54
C GLU A 195 5.97 12.17 -10.01
N ALA A 196 4.67 12.17 -10.25
CA ALA A 196 3.77 13.19 -9.68
C ALA A 196 3.78 13.17 -8.14
N LEU A 197 3.78 11.98 -7.53
CA LEU A 197 3.96 11.82 -6.09
C LEU A 197 5.33 12.34 -5.63
N LEU A 198 6.40 11.96 -6.32
CA LEU A 198 7.76 12.37 -6.00
C LEU A 198 7.92 13.89 -6.07
N ASP A 199 7.42 14.52 -7.11
CA ASP A 199 7.51 15.97 -7.31
C ASP A 199 6.70 16.71 -6.24
N TRP A 200 5.52 16.19 -5.87
CA TRP A 200 4.74 16.74 -4.76
C TRP A 200 5.49 16.68 -3.44
N TYR A 201 6.09 15.54 -3.10
CA TYR A 201 6.88 15.37 -1.87
C TYR A 201 8.10 16.28 -1.83
N LYS A 202 8.83 16.41 -2.95
CA LYS A 202 9.97 17.34 -3.07
C LYS A 202 9.53 18.78 -2.89
N LEU A 203 8.43 19.19 -3.54
CA LEU A 203 7.89 20.56 -3.44
C LEU A 203 7.54 20.93 -2.00
N HIS A 204 7.02 19.98 -1.21
CA HIS A 204 6.62 20.17 0.19
C HIS A 204 7.73 19.81 1.19
N ASN A 205 8.96 19.51 0.72
CA ASN A 205 10.06 19.08 1.57
C ASN A 205 9.66 17.97 2.55
N ALA A 206 8.88 16.99 2.08
CA ALA A 206 8.39 15.84 2.84
C ALA A 206 9.34 14.64 2.70
N PRO A 207 9.38 13.73 3.69
CA PRO A 207 10.32 12.61 3.69
C PRO A 207 9.97 11.57 2.63
N ILE A 208 10.82 11.42 1.62
CA ILE A 208 10.70 10.42 0.56
C ILE A 208 12.07 9.91 0.13
N LYS A 209 12.20 8.60 -0.06
CA LYS A 209 13.35 7.96 -0.70
C LYS A 209 12.86 7.16 -1.92
N VAL A 210 13.66 7.19 -2.98
CA VAL A 210 13.27 6.65 -4.29
C VAL A 210 14.30 5.66 -4.79
N TRP A 211 13.83 4.52 -5.28
CA TRP A 211 14.60 3.54 -6.04
C TRP A 211 14.04 3.49 -7.48
N TYR A 212 14.56 4.35 -8.32
CA TYR A 212 14.20 4.47 -9.74
C TYR A 212 14.96 3.47 -10.59
N LYS A 213 14.24 2.73 -11.44
CA LYS A 213 14.78 1.71 -12.35
C LYS A 213 14.39 2.06 -13.79
N PRO A 214 15.21 2.82 -14.53
CA PRO A 214 14.82 3.45 -15.82
C PRO A 214 14.36 2.44 -16.88
N GLU A 215 14.99 1.26 -16.93
CA GLU A 215 14.70 0.24 -17.95
C GLU A 215 13.63 -0.78 -17.51
N CYS A 216 13.12 -0.69 -16.29
CA CYS A 216 12.09 -1.61 -15.80
C CYS A 216 10.69 -1.22 -16.28
N ASP A 217 9.90 -2.23 -16.66
CA ASP A 217 8.45 -2.14 -16.88
C ASP A 217 7.71 -2.11 -15.54
N HIS A 218 6.43 -2.45 -15.52
CA HIS A 218 5.50 -2.34 -14.37
C HIS A 218 5.91 -3.09 -13.09
N HIS A 219 6.88 -3.98 -13.17
CA HIS A 219 7.30 -4.81 -12.03
C HIS A 219 8.75 -4.54 -11.62
N PRO A 220 9.09 -3.32 -11.15
CA PRO A 220 10.44 -2.98 -10.74
C PRO A 220 10.89 -3.72 -9.49
N HIS A 221 9.98 -3.99 -8.58
CA HIS A 221 10.11 -4.60 -7.26
C HIS A 221 11.48 -4.41 -6.57
N VAL A 222 11.49 -4.52 -5.27
CA VAL A 222 12.61 -4.11 -4.43
C VAL A 222 13.86 -5.01 -4.50
N ALA A 223 13.77 -6.17 -5.17
CA ALA A 223 14.74 -7.26 -5.05
C ALA A 223 16.25 -6.88 -5.17
N VAL A 224 16.58 -5.80 -5.88
CA VAL A 224 18.00 -5.39 -6.08
C VAL A 224 18.57 -4.63 -4.87
N ASN A 225 17.71 -3.93 -4.11
CA ASN A 225 18.11 -3.04 -3.00
C ASN A 225 17.34 -3.34 -1.71
N LEU A 226 17.02 -4.61 -1.48
CA LEU A 226 16.14 -5.04 -0.40
C LEU A 226 16.60 -4.55 0.98
N GLU A 227 17.89 -4.75 1.32
CA GLU A 227 18.44 -4.30 2.61
C GLU A 227 18.31 -2.78 2.79
N GLU A 228 18.63 -2.01 1.74
CA GLU A 228 18.52 -0.55 1.79
C GLU A 228 17.10 -0.06 2.00
N VAL A 229 16.12 -0.74 1.40
CA VAL A 229 14.69 -0.44 1.60
C VAL A 229 14.26 -0.77 3.02
N MET A 230 14.65 -1.94 3.52
CA MET A 230 14.34 -2.35 4.89
C MET A 230 14.96 -1.42 5.93
N ASP A 231 16.21 -0.98 5.71
CA ASP A 231 16.88 -0.02 6.60
C ASP A 231 16.16 1.32 6.58
N TYR A 232 15.81 1.83 5.40
CA TYR A 232 15.04 3.07 5.29
C TYR A 232 13.69 2.99 6.01
N ILE A 233 12.97 1.87 5.89
CA ILE A 233 11.70 1.66 6.61
C ILE A 233 11.95 1.72 8.11
N ALA A 234 12.91 0.94 8.63
CA ALA A 234 13.17 0.84 10.06
C ALA A 234 13.67 2.15 10.70
N GLU A 235 14.38 2.98 9.93
CA GLU A 235 14.94 4.27 10.38
C GLU A 235 13.96 5.43 10.29
N ASN A 236 12.95 5.36 9.43
CA ASN A 236 12.08 6.50 9.11
C ASN A 236 10.60 6.29 9.47
N GLU A 237 10.16 5.10 9.85
CA GLU A 237 8.79 4.91 10.36
C GLU A 237 8.55 5.73 11.64
N ILE A 238 7.40 6.39 11.74
CA ILE A 238 7.06 7.36 12.80
C ILE A 238 6.01 6.84 13.79
#